data_849433718810074b90a85ee6f0006841
#
_entry.id   849433718810074b90a85ee6f0006841
#
_cell.length_a   1.000
_cell.length_b   1.000
_cell.length_c   1.000
_cell.angle_alpha   90.00
_cell.angle_beta   90.00
_cell.angle_gamma   90.00
#
_symmetry.space_group_name_H-M   'P 1'
#
loop_
_entity.id
_entity.type
_entity.pdbx_description
1 polymer ?
#
loop_
_entity_poly.entity_id
_entity_poly.type
_entity_poly.pdbx_seq_one_letter_code
_entity_poly.pdbx_strand_id
1 'polypeptide(L)'
;MGKKLVTREEDYSKWYNELVVKAGLAENSSVRGCMIIKPYGYAIWEKMQTQLDKMFKETGHENAYFPLFVPKSLFEAEEKNAEGLSLIHI
;
A
#
# COMPACT_ATOMS: atom_id res chain seq x y z
N MET A 1 13.37 -1.73 27.04
CA MET A 1 12.52 -2.87 26.70
C MET A 1 11.13 -2.43 26.34
N GLY A 2 10.71 -2.82 25.22
CA GLY A 2 9.40 -2.43 24.76
C GLY A 2 8.29 -3.17 25.45
N LYS A 3 7.10 -2.64 25.32
CA LYS A 3 5.90 -3.31 25.77
C LYS A 3 5.71 -4.58 24.96
N LYS A 4 5.08 -5.56 25.57
CA LYS A 4 4.67 -6.75 24.84
C LYS A 4 3.67 -6.38 23.76
N LEU A 5 3.76 -7.06 22.65
CA LEU A 5 2.73 -6.93 21.62
C LEU A 5 1.41 -7.48 22.14
N VAL A 6 0.33 -6.84 21.77
CA VAL A 6 -1.00 -7.41 21.94
C VAL A 6 -1.04 -8.68 21.10
N THR A 7 -1.73 -9.71 21.56
CA THR A 7 -1.84 -10.94 20.78
C THR A 7 -2.88 -10.79 19.68
N ARG A 8 -2.78 -11.62 18.65
CA ARG A 8 -3.77 -11.59 17.56
C ARG A 8 -5.18 -11.89 18.09
N GLU A 9 -5.26 -12.75 19.08
CA GLU A 9 -6.55 -13.16 19.65
C GLU A 9 -7.21 -12.04 20.44
N GLU A 10 -6.38 -11.22 21.11
CA GLU A 10 -6.89 -10.13 21.90
C GLU A 10 -7.43 -8.99 21.04
N ASP A 11 -6.64 -8.58 20.06
CA ASP A 11 -7.01 -7.47 19.18
C ASP A 11 -6.18 -7.57 17.91
N TYR A 12 -6.77 -8.15 16.88
CA TYR A 12 -6.06 -8.39 15.62
C TYR A 12 -5.55 -7.10 14.97
N SER A 13 -6.39 -6.09 14.89
CA SER A 13 -6.03 -4.83 14.25
C SER A 13 -4.89 -4.12 14.97
N LYS A 14 -4.96 -4.08 16.29
CA LYS A 14 -3.91 -3.47 17.09
C LYS A 14 -2.61 -4.25 16.99
N TRP A 15 -2.71 -5.58 17.03
CA TRP A 15 -1.55 -6.45 16.87
C TRP A 15 -0.86 -6.19 15.53
N TYR A 16 -1.63 -6.12 14.46
CA TYR A 16 -1.07 -5.91 13.12
C TYR A 16 -0.31 -4.59 13.03
N ASN A 17 -0.95 -3.52 13.49
CA ASN A 17 -0.34 -2.19 13.42
C ASN A 17 0.90 -2.06 14.30
N GLU A 18 0.86 -2.63 15.51
CA GLU A 18 2.02 -2.61 16.38
C GLU A 18 3.16 -3.44 15.84
N LEU A 19 2.85 -4.59 15.26
CA LEU A 19 3.85 -5.46 14.69
C LEU A 19 4.63 -4.76 13.57
N VAL A 20 3.91 -4.08 12.68
CA VAL A 20 4.51 -3.39 11.56
C VAL A 20 5.54 -2.36 12.04
N VAL A 21 5.19 -1.57 13.05
CA VAL A 21 6.08 -0.54 13.59
C VAL A 21 7.23 -1.16 14.38
N LYS A 22 6.94 -2.09 15.26
CA LYS A 22 7.96 -2.69 16.14
C LYS A 22 8.96 -3.55 15.37
N ALA A 23 8.53 -4.18 14.31
CA ALA A 23 9.42 -4.98 13.48
C ALA A 23 10.27 -4.13 12.54
N GLY A 24 10.06 -2.82 12.51
CA GLY A 24 10.82 -1.94 11.65
C GLY A 24 10.44 -2.03 10.19
N LEU A 25 9.20 -2.36 9.89
CA LEU A 25 8.73 -2.50 8.51
C LEU A 25 8.28 -1.18 7.92
N ALA A 26 7.60 -0.36 8.72
CA ALA A 26 7.06 0.92 8.26
C ALA A 26 6.87 1.86 9.44
N GLU A 27 6.71 3.13 9.15
CA GLU A 27 6.41 4.13 10.17
C GLU A 27 5.63 5.29 9.54
N ASN A 28 4.99 6.09 10.36
CA ASN A 28 4.25 7.25 9.88
C ASN A 28 5.22 8.34 9.43
N SER A 29 4.87 9.01 8.34
CA SER A 29 5.64 10.17 7.90
C SER A 29 5.14 11.43 8.59
N SER A 30 5.79 12.54 8.30
CA SER A 30 5.35 13.84 8.80
C SER A 30 4.06 14.32 8.12
N VAL A 31 3.69 13.69 7.01
CA VAL A 31 2.45 14.01 6.31
C VAL A 31 1.39 13.00 6.71
N ARG A 32 0.27 13.51 7.20
CA ARG A 32 -0.82 12.65 7.66
C ARG A 32 -1.33 11.75 6.54
N GLY A 33 -1.52 10.49 6.85
CA GLY A 33 -2.00 9.52 5.88
C GLY A 33 -0.95 8.93 4.97
N CYS A 34 0.29 9.41 5.08
CA CYS A 34 1.40 8.89 4.30
C CYS A 34 2.34 8.12 5.20
N MET A 35 2.82 6.99 4.74
CA MET A 35 3.72 6.15 5.52
C MET A 35 5.06 6.01 4.81
N ILE A 36 6.08 5.84 5.62
CA ILE A 36 7.42 5.51 5.14
C ILE A 36 7.56 4.00 5.22
N ILE A 37 7.79 3.36 4.10
CA ILE A 37 8.05 1.92 4.08
C ILE A 37 9.56 1.75 4.21
N LYS A 38 9.98 1.19 5.33
CA LYS A 38 11.40 1.05 5.65
C LYS A 38 12.02 -0.10 4.85
N PRO A 39 13.35 -0.15 4.77
CA PRO A 39 14.01 -1.17 3.94
C PRO A 39 13.56 -2.60 4.20
N TYR A 40 13.34 -2.95 5.45
CA TYR A 40 12.93 -4.30 5.78
C TYR A 40 11.54 -4.63 5.24
N GLY A 41 10.62 -3.67 5.38
CA GLY A 41 9.26 -3.84 4.83
C GLY A 41 9.26 -3.78 3.31
N TYR A 42 10.06 -2.89 2.75
CA TYR A 42 10.11 -2.75 1.29
C TYR A 42 10.69 -4.00 0.62
N ALA A 43 11.62 -4.68 1.31
CA ALA A 43 12.19 -5.92 0.78
C ALA A 43 11.11 -7.00 0.59
N ILE A 44 10.15 -7.06 1.52
CA ILE A 44 9.01 -7.97 1.39
C ILE A 44 8.18 -7.60 0.16
N TRP A 45 7.90 -6.31 0.01
CA TRP A 45 7.15 -5.80 -1.14
C TRP A 45 7.85 -6.12 -2.46
N GLU A 46 9.15 -5.91 -2.51
CA GLU A 46 9.93 -6.19 -3.72
C GLU A 46 9.83 -7.65 -4.14
N LYS A 47 9.87 -8.55 -3.17
CA LYS A 47 9.75 -9.98 -3.45
C LYS A 47 8.38 -10.34 -4.00
N MET A 48 7.34 -9.77 -3.42
CA MET A 48 5.98 -9.97 -3.92
C MET A 48 5.84 -9.42 -5.34
N GLN A 49 6.34 -8.21 -5.54
CA GLN A 49 6.26 -7.52 -6.83
C GLN A 49 6.99 -8.30 -7.91
N THR A 50 8.19 -8.75 -7.61
CA THR A 50 9.01 -9.50 -8.56
C THR A 50 8.33 -10.81 -8.98
N GLN A 51 7.80 -11.53 -8.01
CA GLN A 51 7.15 -12.81 -8.29
C GLN A 51 5.88 -12.62 -9.12
N LEU A 52 5.08 -11.64 -8.75
CA LEU A 52 3.84 -11.37 -9.47
C LEU A 52 4.11 -10.86 -10.88
N ASP A 53 5.09 -9.98 -11.02
CA ASP A 53 5.50 -9.46 -12.33
C ASP A 53 5.96 -10.58 -13.26
N LYS A 54 6.73 -11.51 -12.72
CA LYS A 54 7.17 -12.67 -13.48
C LYS A 54 5.99 -13.49 -14.01
N MET A 55 5.01 -13.71 -13.16
CA MET A 55 3.82 -14.45 -13.54
C MET A 55 3.03 -13.75 -14.65
N PHE A 56 2.91 -12.42 -14.57
CA PHE A 56 2.24 -11.65 -15.61
C PHE A 56 2.99 -11.75 -16.94
N LYS A 57 4.31 -11.65 -16.90
CA LYS A 57 5.10 -11.72 -18.12
C LYS A 57 5.06 -13.08 -18.78
N GLU A 58 4.95 -14.13 -18.00
CA GLU A 58 4.82 -15.48 -18.52
C GLU A 58 3.55 -15.67 -19.35
N THR A 59 2.53 -14.86 -19.10
CA THR A 59 1.28 -14.91 -19.85
C THR A 59 1.21 -13.86 -20.96
N GLY A 60 2.33 -13.22 -21.29
CA GLY A 60 2.42 -12.30 -22.41
C GLY A 60 2.11 -10.85 -22.09
N HIS A 61 2.00 -10.50 -20.84
CA HIS A 61 1.78 -9.11 -20.45
C HIS A 61 3.08 -8.33 -20.47
N GLU A 62 2.98 -7.05 -20.75
CA GLU A 62 4.12 -6.15 -20.78
C GLU A 62 3.89 -4.98 -19.83
N ASN A 63 4.96 -4.49 -19.21
CA ASN A 63 4.87 -3.37 -18.30
C ASN A 63 4.89 -2.05 -19.06
N ALA A 64 4.13 -1.10 -18.55
CA ALA A 64 4.14 0.26 -19.07
C ALA A 64 4.18 1.23 -17.89
N TYR A 65 4.68 2.41 -18.13
CA TYR A 65 4.71 3.46 -17.12
C TYR A 65 3.88 4.65 -17.61
N PHE A 66 2.84 4.95 -16.89
CA PHE A 66 1.95 6.06 -17.22
C PHE A 66 2.32 7.28 -16.38
N PRO A 67 2.06 8.50 -16.89
CA PRO A 67 2.34 9.70 -16.12
C PRO A 67 1.58 9.72 -14.79
N LEU A 68 2.23 10.29 -13.77
CA LEU A 68 1.60 10.45 -12.47
C LEU A 68 0.41 11.41 -12.54
N PHE A 69 0.55 12.48 -13.32
CA PHE A 69 -0.50 13.49 -13.41
C PHE A 69 -1.43 13.20 -14.56
N VAL A 70 -2.72 13.36 -14.30
CA VAL A 70 -3.75 13.22 -15.34
C VAL A 70 -4.62 14.46 -15.35
N PRO A 71 -5.20 14.81 -16.50
CA PRO A 71 -6.08 15.97 -16.58
C PRO A 71 -7.31 15.79 -15.69
N LYS A 72 -7.74 16.87 -15.08
CA LYS A 72 -8.94 16.87 -14.25
C LYS A 72 -10.16 16.37 -15.03
N SER A 73 -10.22 16.69 -16.32
CA SER A 73 -11.33 16.27 -17.16
C SER A 73 -11.52 14.76 -17.23
N LEU A 74 -10.42 14.00 -17.13
CA LEU A 74 -10.53 12.54 -17.11
C LEU A 74 -11.17 12.03 -15.83
N PHE A 75 -10.85 12.67 -14.70
CA PHE A 75 -11.49 12.32 -13.44
C PHE A 75 -12.97 12.63 -13.46
N GLU A 76 -13.34 13.76 -14.03
CA GLU A 76 -14.74 14.14 -14.13
C GLU A 76 -15.53 13.18 -15.02
N ALA A 77 -14.90 12.71 -16.11
CA ALA A 77 -15.54 11.74 -16.99
C ALA A 77 -15.79 10.41 -16.30
N GLU A 78 -14.90 10.01 -15.40
CA GLU A 78 -14.99 8.74 -14.70
C GLU A 78 -15.75 8.82 -13.38
N GLU A 79 -16.11 10.02 -12.95
CA GLU A 79 -16.78 10.23 -11.66
C GLU A 79 -18.04 9.39 -11.52
N LYS A 80 -18.84 9.31 -12.55
CA LYS A 80 -20.07 8.53 -12.54
C LYS A 80 -19.81 7.03 -12.37
N ASN A 81 -18.75 6.56 -13.01
CA ASN A 81 -18.39 5.15 -12.95
C ASN A 81 -17.78 4.78 -11.61
N ALA A 82 -17.22 5.77 -10.90
CA ALA A 82 -16.58 5.57 -9.61
C ALA A 82 -17.45 6.05 -8.45
N GLU A 83 -18.76 6.15 -8.66
CA GLU A 83 -19.69 6.72 -7.69
C GLU A 83 -19.60 6.09 -6.31
N GLY A 84 -19.40 4.79 -6.25
CA GLY A 84 -19.29 4.09 -4.98
C GLY A 84 -17.93 4.18 -4.32
N LEU A 85 -16.93 4.72 -4.99
CA LEU A 85 -15.55 4.75 -4.50
C LEU A 85 -15.19 6.06 -3.81
N SER A 86 -15.97 7.09 -4.00
CA SER A 86 -15.78 8.38 -3.33
C SER A 86 -14.34 8.92 -3.42
N LEU A 87 -13.93 9.32 -4.61
CA LEU A 87 -12.59 9.88 -4.83
C LEU A 87 -12.30 11.12 -3.97
N ILE A 88 -13.35 11.78 -3.53
CA ILE A 88 -13.24 12.99 -2.73
C ILE A 88 -12.66 12.73 -1.35
N HIS A 89 -12.86 11.54 -0.82
CA HIS A 89 -12.46 11.20 0.54
C HIS A 89 -11.08 10.54 0.63
N ILE A 90 -10.41 10.43 -0.46
CA ILE A 90 -9.04 9.95 -0.48
C ILE A 90 -8.08 11.12 -0.26
#